data_ef1c054c8f239c1830429715c2e0e65e
#
_entry.id   ef1c054c8f239c1830429715c2e0e65e
#
_cell.length_a   1.000
_cell.length_b   1.000
_cell.length_c   1.000
_cell.angle_alpha   90.00
_cell.angle_beta   90.00
_cell.angle_gamma   90.00
#
_symmetry.space_group_name_H-M   'P 1'
#
loop_
_entity.id
_entity.type
_entity.pdbx_description
1 polymer ?
#
loop_
_entity_poly.entity_id
_entity_poly.type
_entity_poly.pdbx_seq_one_letter_code
_entity_poly.pdbx_strand_id
1 'polypeptide(L)'
;DEHRKKKLLKNYHPGKLPTDLSRPYFELSKGQDAVTQMETCDLNLWMVGDILLKADKMSMANSLELRVPFLDRKVFELASHIPTKCKVNATQTKIAMRGAAEKTIPAKTADKKKLGFPVPVRAWLRDEQYAGVVRKAFNTPAAEQFFRTKELNAMLDQHISGKRDNWRQIWCIFMFLVWYDEYFVKR
;
A
#
# COMPACT_ATOMS: atom_id res chain seq x y z
N ASP A 1 -11.47 -8.45 5.64
CA ASP A 1 -11.82 -9.49 6.62
C ASP A 1 -12.24 -10.79 5.91
N GLU A 2 -12.18 -11.91 6.61
CA GLU A 2 -12.43 -13.24 6.05
C GLU A 2 -13.88 -13.43 5.59
N HIS A 3 -14.84 -12.82 6.26
CA HIS A 3 -16.25 -12.88 5.88
C HIS A 3 -16.47 -12.29 4.48
N ARG A 4 -15.84 -11.16 4.18
CA ARG A 4 -15.92 -10.54 2.85
C ARG A 4 -15.23 -11.38 1.78
N LYS A 5 -14.08 -11.99 2.08
CA LYS A 5 -13.41 -12.87 1.15
C LYS A 5 -14.29 -14.06 0.77
N LYS A 6 -14.92 -14.73 1.75
CA LYS A 6 -15.89 -15.81 1.52
C LYS A 6 -17.06 -15.39 0.63
N LYS A 7 -17.53 -14.15 0.77
CA LYS A 7 -18.63 -13.62 -0.04
C LYS A 7 -18.19 -13.36 -1.49
N LEU A 8 -16.98 -12.88 -1.70
CA LEU A 8 -16.51 -12.47 -3.02
C LEU A 8 -15.88 -13.61 -3.83
N LEU A 9 -15.13 -14.49 -3.18
CA LEU A 9 -14.39 -15.58 -3.84
C LEU A 9 -15.27 -16.80 -4.08
N LYS A 10 -15.15 -17.43 -5.25
CA LYS A 10 -15.84 -18.69 -5.56
C LYS A 10 -15.26 -19.85 -4.75
N ASN A 11 -13.95 -20.01 -4.81
CA ASN A 11 -13.21 -21.07 -4.14
C ASN A 11 -12.38 -20.46 -3.01
N TYR A 12 -13.06 -20.09 -1.91
CA TYR A 12 -12.38 -19.55 -0.76
C TYR A 12 -11.72 -20.65 0.05
N HIS A 13 -10.42 -20.52 0.23
CA HIS A 13 -9.65 -21.29 1.21
C HIS A 13 -8.98 -20.32 2.18
N PRO A 14 -9.05 -20.57 3.50
CA PRO A 14 -8.35 -19.75 4.47
C PRO A 14 -6.84 -19.80 4.20
N GLY A 15 -6.24 -18.64 3.97
CA GLY A 15 -4.80 -18.49 3.85
C GLY A 15 -4.16 -18.06 5.16
N LYS A 16 -2.87 -17.77 5.13
CA LYS A 16 -2.17 -17.14 6.25
C LYS A 16 -2.82 -15.79 6.59
N LEU A 17 -3.03 -15.54 7.85
CA LEU A 17 -3.48 -14.23 8.32
C LEU A 17 -2.36 -13.19 8.17
N PRO A 18 -2.68 -11.91 8.01
CA PRO A 18 -1.67 -10.84 8.02
C PRO A 18 -0.77 -10.89 9.26
N THR A 19 -1.33 -11.25 10.41
CA THR A 19 -0.59 -11.47 11.67
C THR A 19 0.41 -12.61 11.60
N ASP A 20 0.16 -13.66 10.81
CA ASP A 20 1.12 -14.75 10.65
C ASP A 20 2.30 -14.34 9.77
N LEU A 21 2.07 -13.40 8.85
CA LEU A 21 3.13 -12.84 8.00
C LEU A 21 4.02 -11.85 8.75
N SER A 22 3.44 -11.04 9.65
CA SER A 22 4.17 -10.04 10.41
C SER A 22 4.83 -10.58 11.68
N ARG A 23 4.31 -11.66 12.25
CA ARG A 23 4.80 -12.27 13.49
C ARG A 23 6.31 -12.49 13.56
N PRO A 24 7.00 -13.06 12.54
CA PRO A 24 8.45 -13.27 12.60
C PRO A 24 9.24 -11.97 12.83
N TYR A 25 8.75 -10.84 12.30
CA TYR A 25 9.43 -9.56 12.43
C TYR A 25 9.18 -8.89 13.78
N PHE A 26 8.00 -9.11 14.37
CA PHE A 26 7.74 -8.72 15.76
C PHE A 26 8.54 -9.56 16.75
N GLU A 27 8.70 -10.86 16.50
CA GLU A 27 9.58 -11.72 17.32
C GLU A 27 11.06 -11.32 17.19
N LEU A 28 11.52 -10.96 15.97
CA LEU A 28 12.88 -10.48 15.74
C LEU A 28 13.21 -9.21 16.55
N SER A 29 12.24 -8.34 16.74
CA SER A 29 12.37 -7.08 17.48
C SER A 29 11.79 -7.13 18.90
N LYS A 30 11.53 -8.34 19.41
CA LYS A 30 11.01 -8.54 20.76
C LYS A 30 11.87 -7.86 21.83
N GLY A 31 11.22 -7.16 22.74
CA GLY A 31 11.91 -6.39 23.79
C GLY A 31 12.29 -4.97 23.37
N GLN A 32 12.18 -4.61 22.11
CA GLN A 32 12.30 -3.23 21.65
C GLN A 32 11.00 -2.44 21.92
N ASP A 33 11.07 -1.12 21.83
CA ASP A 33 9.87 -0.28 21.92
C ASP A 33 8.92 -0.50 20.71
N ALA A 34 7.66 -0.12 20.86
CA ALA A 34 6.62 -0.35 19.86
C ALA A 34 6.93 0.28 18.49
N VAL A 35 7.59 1.43 18.46
CA VAL A 35 7.96 2.11 17.21
C VAL A 35 9.03 1.31 16.47
N THR A 36 10.06 0.86 17.17
CA THR A 36 11.11 0.02 16.61
C THR A 36 10.56 -1.31 16.09
N GLN A 37 9.62 -1.93 16.82
CA GLN A 37 8.96 -3.15 16.34
C GLN A 37 8.17 -2.92 15.06
N MET A 38 7.42 -1.81 14.95
CA MET A 38 6.69 -1.44 13.74
C MET A 38 7.64 -1.11 12.58
N GLU A 39 8.72 -0.36 12.83
CA GLU A 39 9.76 -0.07 11.83
C GLU A 39 10.39 -1.35 11.30
N THR A 40 10.68 -2.32 12.16
CA THR A 40 11.22 -3.63 11.75
C THR A 40 10.26 -4.36 10.82
N CYS A 41 8.97 -4.37 11.14
CA CYS A 41 7.95 -4.97 10.30
C CYS A 41 7.85 -4.26 8.94
N ASP A 42 7.79 -2.93 8.93
CA ASP A 42 7.68 -2.13 7.70
C ASP A 42 8.90 -2.28 6.79
N LEU A 43 10.11 -2.30 7.34
CA LEU A 43 11.33 -2.49 6.57
C LEU A 43 11.38 -3.85 5.86
N ASN A 44 10.88 -4.89 6.49
CA ASN A 44 10.95 -6.25 5.95
C ASN A 44 9.77 -6.65 5.06
N LEU A 45 8.62 -6.02 5.21
CA LEU A 45 7.42 -6.33 4.43
C LEU A 45 7.06 -5.21 3.45
N TRP A 46 6.71 -4.05 3.97
CA TRP A 46 6.16 -2.98 3.15
C TRP A 46 7.22 -2.28 2.30
N MET A 47 8.37 -1.97 2.89
CA MET A 47 9.47 -1.30 2.17
C MET A 47 9.94 -2.15 0.97
N VAL A 48 10.22 -3.42 1.20
CA VAL A 48 10.73 -4.34 0.17
C VAL A 48 9.61 -4.75 -0.81
N GLY A 49 8.44 -5.15 -0.29
CA GLY A 49 7.38 -5.77 -1.07
C GLY A 49 6.50 -4.77 -1.85
N ASP A 50 6.47 -3.50 -1.46
CA ASP A 50 5.66 -2.47 -2.12
C ASP A 50 6.50 -1.26 -2.56
N ILE A 51 7.10 -0.53 -1.61
CA ILE A 51 7.68 0.78 -1.89
C ILE A 51 8.85 0.70 -2.85
N LEU A 52 9.87 -0.11 -2.53
CA LEU A 52 11.07 -0.23 -3.37
C LEU A 52 10.78 -0.98 -4.66
N LEU A 53 10.01 -2.05 -4.60
CA LEU A 53 9.62 -2.83 -5.78
C LEU A 53 8.86 -1.98 -6.80
N LYS A 54 7.90 -1.19 -6.34
CA LYS A 54 7.13 -0.28 -7.18
C LYS A 54 8.02 0.85 -7.72
N ALA A 55 8.82 1.46 -6.86
CA ALA A 55 9.71 2.56 -7.26
C ALA A 55 10.67 2.11 -8.34
N ASP A 56 11.33 0.97 -8.17
CA ASP A 56 12.26 0.41 -9.15
C ASP A 56 11.55 0.07 -10.47
N LYS A 57 10.51 -0.74 -10.43
CA LYS A 57 9.81 -1.17 -11.65
C LYS A 57 9.22 -0.01 -12.45
N MET A 58 8.64 0.98 -11.78
CA MET A 58 8.02 2.12 -12.48
C MET A 58 9.07 3.07 -13.05
N SER A 59 10.15 3.34 -12.33
CA SER A 59 11.22 4.20 -12.82
C SER A 59 11.99 3.53 -13.98
N MET A 60 12.34 2.25 -13.82
CA MET A 60 13.06 1.51 -14.86
C MET A 60 12.22 1.30 -16.14
N ALA A 61 10.91 1.15 -16.02
CA ALA A 61 10.01 1.10 -17.19
C ALA A 61 10.03 2.40 -18.01
N ASN A 62 10.48 3.50 -17.42
CA ASN A 62 10.65 4.79 -18.08
C ASN A 62 12.13 5.19 -18.25
N SER A 63 13.05 4.23 -18.15
CA SER A 63 14.51 4.45 -18.26
C SER A 63 15.05 5.49 -17.28
N LEU A 64 14.44 5.61 -16.11
CA LEU A 64 14.83 6.52 -15.05
C LEU A 64 15.48 5.73 -13.90
N GLU A 65 16.74 6.04 -13.61
CA GLU A 65 17.43 5.46 -12.45
C GLU A 65 17.06 6.21 -11.16
N LEU A 66 16.40 5.52 -10.24
CA LEU A 66 16.03 6.05 -8.94
C LEU A 66 17.08 5.70 -7.88
N ARG A 67 17.58 6.69 -7.17
CA ARG A 67 18.44 6.50 -6.01
C ARG A 67 17.71 6.83 -4.72
N VAL A 68 18.01 6.08 -3.66
CA VAL A 68 17.33 6.14 -2.35
C VAL A 68 18.34 6.43 -1.22
N PRO A 69 18.86 7.66 -1.11
CA PRO A 69 19.98 8.00 -0.22
C PRO A 69 19.69 7.73 1.26
N PHE A 70 18.45 7.76 1.70
CA PHE A 70 18.06 7.44 3.08
C PHE A 70 18.14 5.93 3.40
N LEU A 71 18.34 5.08 2.40
CA LEU A 71 18.59 3.65 2.58
C LEU A 71 20.08 3.30 2.43
N ASP A 72 20.94 4.28 2.29
CA ASP A 72 22.38 4.07 2.40
C ASP A 72 22.72 3.43 3.75
N ARG A 73 23.63 2.45 3.73
CA ARG A 73 23.96 1.66 4.91
C ARG A 73 24.42 2.52 6.09
N LYS A 74 25.23 3.53 5.85
CA LYS A 74 25.76 4.40 6.92
C LYS A 74 24.64 5.30 7.49
N VAL A 75 23.77 5.79 6.61
CA VAL A 75 22.60 6.59 7.03
C VAL A 75 21.65 5.72 7.85
N PHE A 76 21.38 4.50 7.40
CA PHE A 76 20.51 3.57 8.11
C PHE A 76 21.11 3.17 9.48
N GLU A 77 22.39 2.88 9.55
CA GLU A 77 23.10 2.56 10.79
C GLU A 77 22.98 3.71 11.80
N LEU A 78 23.24 4.95 11.37
CA LEU A 78 23.01 6.13 12.21
C LEU A 78 21.54 6.24 12.65
N ALA A 79 20.59 6.10 11.73
CA ALA A 79 19.16 6.22 12.01
C ALA A 79 18.66 5.16 13.00
N SER A 80 19.23 3.95 12.97
CA SER A 80 18.85 2.87 13.89
C SER A 80 19.18 3.18 15.34
N HIS A 81 20.22 4.00 15.60
CA HIS A 81 20.63 4.43 16.93
C HIS A 81 19.87 5.67 17.44
N ILE A 82 19.03 6.31 16.63
CA ILE A 82 18.24 7.47 17.07
C ILE A 82 17.17 7.00 18.06
N PRO A 83 17.12 7.53 19.29
CA PRO A 83 16.08 7.18 20.26
C PRO A 83 14.68 7.50 19.75
N THR A 84 13.71 6.68 20.09
CA THR A 84 12.29 6.83 19.64
C THR A 84 11.73 8.23 19.88
N LYS A 85 12.02 8.85 21.04
CA LYS A 85 11.62 10.23 21.35
C LYS A 85 12.11 11.28 20.36
N CYS A 86 13.21 10.99 19.65
CA CYS A 86 13.76 11.84 18.58
C CYS A 86 13.25 11.44 17.18
N LYS A 87 12.55 10.33 17.05
CA LYS A 87 11.90 9.91 15.81
C LYS A 87 10.45 10.41 15.75
N VAL A 88 9.69 10.20 16.83
CA VAL A 88 8.25 10.45 16.89
C VAL A 88 7.80 10.78 18.32
N ASN A 89 6.78 11.64 18.42
CA ASN A 89 6.01 11.88 19.65
C ASN A 89 4.51 11.98 19.32
N ALA A 90 3.69 12.37 20.28
CA ALA A 90 2.24 12.46 20.12
C ALA A 90 1.78 13.44 19.01
N THR A 91 2.59 14.43 18.68
CA THR A 91 2.21 15.53 17.75
C THR A 91 3.06 15.57 16.48
N GLN A 92 4.28 15.02 16.53
CA GLN A 92 5.24 15.14 15.44
C GLN A 92 5.84 13.79 15.06
N THR A 93 6.14 13.64 13.79
CA THR A 93 6.94 12.56 13.22
C THR A 93 8.18 13.13 12.54
N LYS A 94 9.21 12.29 12.36
CA LYS A 94 10.49 12.66 11.72
C LYS A 94 11.24 13.78 12.47
N ILE A 95 11.16 13.83 13.79
CA ILE A 95 11.68 14.92 14.62
C ILE A 95 13.15 15.21 14.32
N ALA A 96 14.04 14.22 14.40
CA ALA A 96 15.46 14.40 14.13
C ALA A 96 15.73 14.91 12.71
N MET A 97 15.01 14.36 11.71
CA MET A 97 15.15 14.78 10.32
C MET A 97 14.68 16.23 10.11
N ARG A 98 13.56 16.63 10.73
CA ARG A 98 13.09 18.01 10.67
C ARG A 98 14.06 18.98 11.30
N GLY A 99 14.58 18.67 12.49
CA GLY A 99 15.58 19.50 13.16
C GLY A 99 16.91 19.62 12.37
N ALA A 100 17.30 18.58 11.64
CA ALA A 100 18.44 18.68 10.73
C ALA A 100 18.10 19.54 9.50
N ALA A 101 16.92 19.37 8.94
CA ALA A 101 16.47 20.10 7.76
C ALA A 101 16.35 21.62 7.99
N GLU A 102 15.91 22.05 9.17
CA GLU A 102 15.81 23.48 9.54
C GLU A 102 17.13 24.24 9.43
N LYS A 103 18.26 23.52 9.51
CA LYS A 103 19.61 24.10 9.37
C LYS A 103 20.04 24.33 7.91
N THR A 104 19.35 23.69 6.95
CA THR A 104 19.79 23.63 5.56
C THR A 104 18.76 24.09 4.56
N ILE A 105 17.47 24.03 4.92
CA ILE A 105 16.36 24.46 4.05
C ILE A 105 15.43 25.41 4.79
N PRO A 106 14.62 26.22 4.06
CA PRO A 106 13.68 27.15 4.70
C PRO A 106 12.74 26.47 5.69
N ALA A 107 12.52 27.06 6.86
CA ALA A 107 11.69 26.50 7.95
C ALA A 107 10.30 26.08 7.48
N LYS A 108 9.64 26.86 6.59
CA LYS A 108 8.35 26.53 5.97
C LYS A 108 8.38 25.16 5.25
N THR A 109 9.52 24.78 4.70
CA THR A 109 9.69 23.49 4.01
C THR A 109 10.04 22.38 5.00
N ALA A 110 10.92 22.64 5.96
CA ALA A 110 11.33 21.69 6.98
C ALA A 110 10.14 21.23 7.85
N ASP A 111 9.25 22.15 8.20
CA ASP A 111 8.07 21.89 9.04
C ASP A 111 6.80 21.55 8.25
N LYS A 112 6.90 21.43 6.93
CA LYS A 112 5.75 21.11 6.08
C LYS A 112 5.07 19.82 6.54
N LYS A 113 3.75 19.88 6.73
CA LYS A 113 2.95 18.69 7.03
C LYS A 113 3.12 17.65 5.94
N LYS A 114 3.36 16.39 6.35
CA LYS A 114 3.47 15.28 5.40
C LYS A 114 2.17 15.16 4.61
N LEU A 115 2.27 15.38 3.31
CA LEU A 115 1.27 15.01 2.33
C LEU A 115 1.75 13.74 1.64
N GLY A 116 0.91 12.70 1.58
CA GLY A 116 1.21 11.54 0.74
C GLY A 116 1.14 11.90 -0.75
N PHE A 117 1.21 10.90 -1.61
CA PHE A 117 0.87 11.03 -3.03
C PHE A 117 -0.57 10.53 -3.23
N PRO A 118 -1.59 11.33 -2.91
CA PRO A 118 -2.97 10.88 -3.03
C PRO A 118 -3.34 10.78 -4.50
N VAL A 119 -3.57 9.54 -4.96
CA VAL A 119 -4.22 9.30 -6.24
C VAL A 119 -5.72 9.26 -5.99
N PRO A 120 -6.54 10.03 -6.71
CA PRO A 120 -7.97 10.17 -6.42
C PRO A 120 -8.79 8.98 -6.91
N VAL A 121 -8.28 7.74 -6.79
CA VAL A 121 -8.97 6.50 -7.22
C VAL A 121 -10.37 6.40 -6.63
N ARG A 122 -10.53 6.82 -5.37
CA ARG A 122 -11.84 6.85 -4.70
C ARG A 122 -12.87 7.70 -5.45
N ALA A 123 -12.46 8.84 -5.98
CA ALA A 123 -13.32 9.72 -6.76
C ALA A 123 -13.52 9.18 -8.19
N TRP A 124 -12.46 8.73 -8.82
CA TRP A 124 -12.52 8.15 -10.17
C TRP A 124 -13.50 6.96 -10.24
N LEU A 125 -13.50 6.09 -9.25
CA LEU A 125 -14.41 4.94 -9.21
C LEU A 125 -15.90 5.33 -9.03
N ARG A 126 -16.21 6.60 -8.80
CA ARG A 126 -17.58 7.15 -8.83
C ARG A 126 -17.94 7.80 -10.15
N ASP A 127 -16.95 8.10 -10.97
CA ASP A 127 -17.14 8.58 -12.32
C ASP A 127 -17.54 7.42 -13.25
N GLU A 128 -18.54 7.63 -14.08
CA GLU A 128 -19.12 6.58 -14.93
C GLU A 128 -18.11 6.01 -15.92
N GLN A 129 -17.22 6.85 -16.45
CA GLN A 129 -16.19 6.44 -17.39
C GLN A 129 -15.24 5.41 -16.76
N TYR A 130 -14.70 5.70 -15.58
CA TYR A 130 -13.76 4.80 -14.89
C TYR A 130 -14.46 3.60 -14.26
N ALA A 131 -15.64 3.80 -13.68
CA ALA A 131 -16.46 2.72 -13.18
C ALA A 131 -16.85 1.73 -14.29
N GLY A 132 -17.11 2.22 -15.50
CA GLY A 132 -17.39 1.41 -16.69
C GLY A 132 -16.25 0.47 -17.06
N VAL A 133 -14.99 0.95 -16.96
CA VAL A 133 -13.78 0.11 -17.19
C VAL A 133 -13.71 -1.02 -16.17
N VAL A 134 -13.92 -0.70 -14.89
CA VAL A 134 -13.91 -1.69 -13.80
C VAL A 134 -15.05 -2.69 -13.98
N ARG A 135 -16.24 -2.23 -14.33
CA ARG A 135 -17.39 -3.09 -14.57
C ARG A 135 -17.15 -4.07 -15.71
N LYS A 136 -16.51 -3.63 -16.79
CA LYS A 136 -16.09 -4.54 -17.87
C LYS A 136 -15.17 -5.63 -17.35
N ALA A 137 -14.14 -5.27 -16.58
CA ALA A 137 -13.21 -6.23 -16.01
C ALA A 137 -13.90 -7.21 -15.04
N PHE A 138 -14.90 -6.77 -14.27
CA PHE A 138 -15.66 -7.59 -13.33
C PHE A 138 -16.62 -8.59 -14.02
N ASN A 139 -16.85 -8.46 -15.31
CA ASN A 139 -17.72 -9.35 -16.10
C ASN A 139 -16.94 -10.13 -17.17
N THR A 140 -15.64 -10.33 -16.99
CA THR A 140 -14.82 -11.17 -17.87
C THR A 140 -14.86 -12.64 -17.42
N PRO A 141 -14.56 -13.61 -18.31
CA PRO A 141 -14.39 -15.01 -17.93
C PRO A 141 -13.33 -15.21 -16.82
N ALA A 142 -12.27 -14.42 -16.85
CA ALA A 142 -11.26 -14.40 -15.78
C ALA A 142 -11.86 -14.02 -14.42
N ALA A 143 -12.71 -12.99 -14.37
CA ALA A 143 -13.41 -12.62 -13.14
C ALA A 143 -14.34 -13.74 -12.66
N GLU A 144 -15.07 -14.38 -13.57
CA GLU A 144 -15.95 -15.49 -13.25
C GLU A 144 -15.21 -16.71 -12.72
N GLN A 145 -13.98 -16.93 -13.12
CA GLN A 145 -13.14 -18.01 -12.61
C GLN A 145 -12.88 -17.89 -11.10
N PHE A 146 -12.61 -16.70 -10.62
CA PHE A 146 -12.17 -16.46 -9.24
C PHE A 146 -13.25 -15.91 -8.32
N PHE A 147 -14.18 -15.12 -8.87
CA PHE A 147 -15.10 -14.30 -8.09
C PHE A 147 -16.56 -14.56 -8.40
N ARG A 148 -17.42 -14.24 -7.45
CA ARG A 148 -18.86 -14.11 -7.67
C ARG A 148 -19.13 -12.73 -8.28
N THR A 149 -19.23 -12.64 -9.59
CA THR A 149 -19.31 -11.37 -10.34
C THR A 149 -20.52 -10.51 -9.94
N LYS A 150 -21.63 -11.14 -9.53
CA LYS A 150 -22.79 -10.44 -8.97
C LYS A 150 -22.41 -9.63 -7.72
N GLU A 151 -21.60 -10.20 -6.84
CA GLU A 151 -21.14 -9.52 -5.62
C GLU A 151 -20.12 -8.41 -5.93
N LEU A 152 -19.27 -8.60 -6.94
CA LEU A 152 -18.35 -7.56 -7.40
C LEU A 152 -19.12 -6.35 -7.94
N ASN A 153 -20.10 -6.57 -8.79
CA ASN A 153 -20.93 -5.50 -9.35
C ASN A 153 -21.74 -4.78 -8.26
N ALA A 154 -22.35 -5.52 -7.32
CA ALA A 154 -23.05 -4.92 -6.18
C ALA A 154 -22.10 -4.06 -5.30
N MET A 155 -20.86 -4.49 -5.11
CA MET A 155 -19.85 -3.73 -4.37
C MET A 155 -19.48 -2.43 -5.11
N LEU A 156 -19.36 -2.47 -6.43
CA LEU A 156 -19.10 -1.30 -7.27
C LEU A 156 -20.29 -0.33 -7.21
N ASP A 157 -21.52 -0.81 -7.37
CA ASP A 157 -22.74 0.01 -7.31
C ASP A 157 -22.91 0.73 -5.96
N GLN A 158 -22.60 0.03 -4.86
CA GLN A 158 -22.58 0.64 -3.52
C GLN A 158 -21.55 1.76 -3.39
N HIS A 159 -20.41 1.64 -4.08
CA HIS A 159 -19.39 2.67 -4.07
C HIS A 159 -19.79 3.87 -4.92
N ILE A 160 -20.31 3.64 -6.12
CA ILE A 160 -20.80 4.68 -7.04
C ILE A 160 -21.90 5.50 -6.37
N SER A 161 -22.89 4.83 -5.79
CA SER A 161 -24.02 5.50 -5.09
C SER A 161 -23.63 6.18 -3.78
N GLY A 162 -22.39 6.02 -3.30
CA GLY A 162 -21.95 6.56 -2.02
C GLY A 162 -22.47 5.80 -0.79
N LYS A 163 -23.26 4.74 -0.98
CA LYS A 163 -23.83 3.93 0.12
C LYS A 163 -22.73 3.27 0.96
N ARG A 164 -21.64 2.88 0.34
CA ARG A 164 -20.48 2.29 1.02
C ARG A 164 -19.19 2.65 0.31
N ASP A 165 -18.16 2.96 1.10
CA ASP A 165 -16.83 3.23 0.58
C ASP A 165 -16.04 1.92 0.39
N ASN A 166 -16.04 1.40 -0.83
CA ASN A 166 -15.42 0.13 -1.20
C ASN A 166 -14.18 0.30 -2.12
N TRP A 167 -13.68 1.51 -2.30
CA TRP A 167 -12.68 1.80 -3.34
C TRP A 167 -11.42 0.92 -3.27
N ARG A 168 -10.90 0.63 -2.05
CA ARG A 168 -9.69 -0.19 -1.88
C ARG A 168 -9.90 -1.63 -2.35
N GLN A 169 -11.05 -2.22 -2.00
CA GLN A 169 -11.39 -3.58 -2.40
C GLN A 169 -11.60 -3.67 -3.91
N ILE A 170 -12.34 -2.72 -4.49
CA ILE A 170 -12.57 -2.60 -5.92
C ILE A 170 -11.24 -2.49 -6.65
N TRP A 171 -10.37 -1.57 -6.22
CA TRP A 171 -9.06 -1.37 -6.82
C TRP A 171 -8.18 -2.61 -6.76
N CYS A 172 -8.11 -3.26 -5.60
CA CYS A 172 -7.31 -4.48 -5.41
C CYS A 172 -7.76 -5.61 -6.36
N ILE A 173 -9.07 -5.84 -6.47
CA ILE A 173 -9.62 -6.88 -7.35
C ILE A 173 -9.43 -6.49 -8.82
N PHE A 174 -9.66 -5.24 -9.18
CA PHE A 174 -9.48 -4.75 -10.54
C PHE A 174 -8.02 -4.91 -10.99
N MET A 175 -7.04 -4.54 -10.16
CA MET A 175 -5.63 -4.69 -10.48
C MET A 175 -5.21 -6.15 -10.59
N PHE A 176 -5.77 -7.05 -9.76
CA PHE A 176 -5.57 -8.49 -9.91
C PHE A 176 -6.09 -8.99 -11.27
N LEU A 177 -7.27 -8.56 -11.69
CA LEU A 177 -7.86 -8.97 -12.97
C LEU A 177 -7.06 -8.44 -14.16
N VAL A 178 -6.59 -7.18 -14.10
CA VAL A 178 -5.71 -6.59 -15.13
C VAL A 178 -4.40 -7.39 -15.22
N TRP A 179 -3.79 -7.70 -14.08
CA TRP A 179 -2.57 -8.52 -14.03
C TRP A 179 -2.82 -9.92 -14.60
N TYR A 180 -3.92 -10.57 -14.21
CA TYR A 180 -4.25 -11.91 -14.70
C TYR A 180 -4.50 -11.92 -16.21
N ASP A 181 -5.22 -10.94 -16.73
CA ASP A 181 -5.47 -10.79 -18.16
C ASP A 181 -4.15 -10.65 -18.94
N GLU A 182 -3.25 -9.81 -18.47
CA GLU A 182 -1.97 -9.54 -19.14
C GLU A 182 -1.03 -10.76 -19.16
N TYR A 183 -0.95 -11.49 -18.06
CA TYR A 183 0.04 -12.57 -17.92
C TYR A 183 -0.48 -13.97 -18.24
N PHE A 184 -1.80 -14.19 -18.25
CA PHE A 184 -2.37 -15.54 -18.39
C PHE A 184 -3.44 -15.65 -19.49
N VAL A 185 -4.03 -14.54 -19.95
CA VAL A 185 -5.06 -14.57 -20.99
C VAL A 185 -4.52 -14.11 -22.33
N LYS A 186 -3.73 -13.02 -22.37
CA LYS A 186 -3.18 -12.44 -23.61
C LYS A 186 -1.91 -13.13 -24.13
N ARG A 187 -1.46 -14.19 -23.51
CA ARG A 187 -0.28 -14.94 -23.97
C ARG A 187 -0.59 -15.86 -25.10
#